data_4d4ae5be9ed1d1d82c11177154983ef6
#
_entry.id   4d4ae5be9ed1d1d82c11177154983ef6
#
_cell.length_a   1.000
_cell.length_b   1.000
_cell.length_c   1.000
_cell.angle_alpha   90.00
_cell.angle_beta   90.00
_cell.angle_gamma   90.00
#
_symmetry.space_group_name_H-M   'P 1'
#
loop_
_entity.id
_entity.type
_entity.pdbx_description
1 polymer ?
#
loop_
_entity_poly.entity_id
_entity_poly.type
_entity_poly.pdbx_seq_one_letter_code
_entity_poly.pdbx_strand_id
1 'polypeptide(L)'
;PENIKLAYLPSIGRVKLRLTGFGDDIKTIEKDIKKEEEKVIPIIDKYVFGYDSDELENIIGDQLKSKKQDLSIAESCTGGYVSNLITSIPGSSKYFKGSLIAYSNEIKIKELGVSPDTINNFGAVSKETVEDMAKNIRLKFKTSIGIASSGVAGPGGGTKDKPVGTVWVAYSDKKITVSKKLNLTERRDVNIILSSINLLNLLRINLKKY
;
A
#
# COMPACT_ATOMS: atom_id res chain seq x y z
N PRO A 1 -15.92 -29.10 6.96
CA PRO A 1 -16.94 -30.09 6.57
C PRO A 1 -16.65 -30.58 5.15
N GLU A 2 -17.10 -31.78 4.82
CA GLU A 2 -16.84 -32.42 3.51
C GLU A 2 -17.51 -31.67 2.34
N ASN A 3 -18.61 -30.98 2.64
CA ASN A 3 -19.37 -30.18 1.66
C ASN A 3 -18.83 -28.78 1.41
N ILE A 4 -17.74 -28.33 2.10
CA ILE A 4 -17.11 -27.02 1.90
C ILE A 4 -15.65 -27.21 1.51
N LYS A 5 -15.22 -26.57 0.42
CA LYS A 5 -13.82 -26.57 -0.02
C LYS A 5 -13.25 -25.16 0.05
N LEU A 6 -12.03 -25.05 0.59
CA LEU A 6 -11.23 -23.82 0.60
C LEU A 6 -10.20 -23.87 -0.53
N ALA A 7 -10.16 -22.84 -1.35
CA ALA A 7 -9.14 -22.65 -2.37
C ALA A 7 -8.35 -21.36 -2.11
N TYR A 8 -7.03 -21.40 -2.38
CA TYR A 8 -6.12 -20.26 -2.37
C TYR A 8 -5.86 -19.82 -3.82
N LEU A 9 -6.16 -18.59 -4.11
CA LEU A 9 -5.98 -18.00 -5.45
C LEU A 9 -4.95 -16.87 -5.36
N PRO A 10 -3.64 -17.21 -5.45
CA PRO A 10 -2.57 -16.22 -5.32
C PRO A 10 -2.45 -15.35 -6.57
N SER A 11 -2.18 -14.09 -6.35
CA SER A 11 -1.73 -13.12 -7.35
C SER A 11 -0.60 -12.27 -6.78
N ILE A 12 0.04 -11.43 -7.58
CA ILE A 12 1.14 -10.60 -7.09
C ILE A 12 0.66 -9.69 -5.96
N GLY A 13 1.17 -9.94 -4.75
CA GLY A 13 0.88 -9.14 -3.55
C GLY A 13 -0.48 -9.37 -2.90
N ARG A 14 -1.29 -10.30 -3.42
CA ARG A 14 -2.63 -10.63 -2.89
C ARG A 14 -2.89 -12.13 -2.91
N VAL A 15 -3.70 -12.59 -1.97
CA VAL A 15 -4.24 -13.95 -1.98
C VAL A 15 -5.74 -13.85 -1.79
N LYS A 16 -6.52 -14.38 -2.73
CA LYS A 16 -7.97 -14.53 -2.57
C LYS A 16 -8.26 -15.91 -2.00
N LEU A 17 -9.01 -15.97 -0.92
CA LEU A 17 -9.54 -17.21 -0.37
C LEU A 17 -10.95 -17.41 -0.94
N ARG A 18 -11.24 -18.59 -1.46
CA ARG A 18 -12.57 -18.94 -1.97
C ARG A 18 -13.13 -20.13 -1.21
N LEU A 19 -14.25 -19.93 -0.54
CA LEU A 19 -15.07 -21.01 0.00
C LEU A 19 -16.10 -21.43 -1.05
N THR A 20 -16.16 -22.73 -1.35
CA THR A 20 -17.13 -23.29 -2.29
C THR A 20 -17.93 -24.37 -1.57
N GLY A 21 -19.24 -24.18 -1.49
CA GLY A 21 -20.15 -25.15 -0.90
C GLY A 21 -20.83 -26.02 -1.95
N PHE A 22 -21.13 -27.25 -1.58
CA PHE A 22 -21.81 -28.26 -2.39
C PHE A 22 -23.04 -28.84 -1.64
N GLY A 23 -24.15 -29.05 -2.34
CA GLY A 23 -25.38 -29.62 -1.77
C GLY A 23 -26.60 -29.29 -2.62
N ASP A 24 -27.76 -29.77 -2.21
CA ASP A 24 -29.01 -29.61 -2.94
C ASP A 24 -29.86 -28.42 -2.49
N ASP A 25 -29.58 -27.87 -1.29
CA ASP A 25 -30.31 -26.72 -0.74
C ASP A 25 -29.39 -25.51 -0.55
N ILE A 26 -29.65 -24.44 -1.30
CA ILE A 26 -28.87 -23.22 -1.32
C ILE A 26 -28.78 -22.56 0.09
N LYS A 27 -29.89 -22.55 0.86
CA LYS A 27 -29.91 -21.92 2.19
C LYS A 27 -29.02 -22.65 3.17
N THR A 28 -28.97 -23.98 3.08
CA THR A 28 -28.07 -24.79 3.90
C THR A 28 -26.62 -24.57 3.51
N ILE A 29 -26.31 -24.49 2.21
CA ILE A 29 -24.96 -24.21 1.70
C ILE A 29 -24.47 -22.85 2.17
N GLU A 30 -25.28 -21.80 2.03
CA GLU A 30 -24.93 -20.43 2.47
C GLU A 30 -24.65 -20.38 3.99
N LYS A 31 -25.48 -21.06 4.79
CA LYS A 31 -25.28 -21.17 6.23
C LYS A 31 -23.98 -21.88 6.57
N ASP A 32 -23.66 -22.96 5.88
CA ASP A 32 -22.42 -23.71 6.11
C ASP A 32 -21.19 -22.91 5.69
N ILE A 33 -21.23 -22.21 4.55
CA ILE A 33 -20.16 -21.29 4.11
C ILE A 33 -19.92 -20.22 5.17
N LYS A 34 -20.99 -19.57 5.66
CA LYS A 34 -20.88 -18.52 6.68
C LYS A 34 -20.27 -19.06 7.98
N LYS A 35 -20.65 -20.25 8.40
CA LYS A 35 -20.08 -20.92 9.59
C LYS A 35 -18.58 -21.20 9.44
N GLU A 36 -18.11 -21.57 8.25
CA GLU A 36 -16.68 -21.76 8.01
C GLU A 36 -15.95 -20.43 7.89
N GLU A 37 -16.55 -19.40 7.29
CA GLU A 37 -16.03 -18.06 7.28
C GLU A 37 -15.81 -17.52 8.69
N GLU A 38 -16.79 -17.67 9.58
CA GLU A 38 -16.71 -17.24 11.00
C GLU A 38 -15.56 -17.92 11.77
N LYS A 39 -15.09 -19.08 11.34
CA LYS A 39 -13.90 -19.74 11.91
C LYS A 39 -12.59 -19.21 11.33
N VAL A 40 -12.58 -18.84 10.05
CA VAL A 40 -11.37 -18.42 9.34
C VAL A 40 -11.06 -16.95 9.62
N ILE A 41 -12.05 -16.06 9.63
CA ILE A 41 -11.88 -14.61 9.78
C ILE A 41 -11.08 -14.24 11.04
N PRO A 42 -11.31 -14.75 12.25
CA PRO A 42 -10.54 -14.39 13.44
C PRO A 42 -9.04 -14.69 13.30
N ILE A 43 -8.66 -15.66 12.47
CA ILE A 43 -7.27 -16.06 12.25
C ILE A 43 -6.56 -15.08 11.29
N ILE A 44 -7.28 -14.54 10.31
CA ILE A 44 -6.71 -13.76 9.20
C ILE A 44 -7.18 -12.31 9.14
N ASP A 45 -8.03 -11.83 10.06
CA ASP A 45 -8.69 -10.51 10.00
C ASP A 45 -7.74 -9.35 9.67
N LYS A 46 -6.55 -9.33 10.25
CA LYS A 46 -5.55 -8.29 9.98
C LYS A 46 -5.11 -8.21 8.52
N TYR A 47 -5.27 -9.29 7.77
CA TYR A 47 -4.90 -9.37 6.35
C TYR A 47 -6.10 -9.14 5.42
N VAL A 48 -7.33 -9.34 5.92
CA VAL A 48 -8.55 -9.16 5.12
C VAL A 48 -8.77 -7.67 4.87
N PHE A 49 -8.91 -7.30 3.61
CA PHE A 49 -9.24 -5.92 3.24
C PHE A 49 -10.63 -5.80 2.59
N GLY A 50 -11.19 -6.87 2.04
CA GLY A 50 -12.48 -6.85 1.37
C GLY A 50 -12.95 -8.25 0.99
N TYR A 51 -14.09 -8.31 0.32
CA TYR A 51 -14.76 -9.52 -0.12
C TYR A 51 -15.05 -9.47 -1.63
N ASP A 52 -15.24 -10.62 -2.22
CA ASP A 52 -15.68 -10.82 -3.61
C ASP A 52 -14.87 -10.03 -4.65
N SER A 53 -15.42 -8.95 -5.16
CA SER A 53 -14.80 -8.06 -6.16
C SER A 53 -14.13 -6.82 -5.57
N ASP A 54 -14.03 -6.73 -4.25
CA ASP A 54 -13.39 -5.59 -3.60
C ASP A 54 -11.92 -5.47 -4.02
N GLU A 55 -11.53 -4.28 -4.44
CA GLU A 55 -10.15 -3.93 -4.70
C GLU A 55 -9.64 -2.99 -3.60
N LEU A 56 -8.37 -3.13 -3.25
CA LEU A 56 -7.75 -2.38 -2.15
C LEU A 56 -7.90 -0.86 -2.34
N GLU A 57 -7.78 -0.40 -3.57
CA GLU A 57 -7.87 0.99 -3.98
C GLU A 57 -9.28 1.55 -3.76
N ASN A 58 -10.33 0.77 -4.03
CA ASN A 58 -11.72 1.14 -3.78
C ASN A 58 -11.99 1.29 -2.28
N ILE A 59 -11.58 0.30 -1.49
CA ILE A 59 -11.72 0.32 -0.03
C ILE A 59 -11.03 1.54 0.60
N ILE A 60 -9.83 1.86 0.15
CA ILE A 60 -9.10 3.07 0.58
C ILE A 60 -9.87 4.34 0.21
N GLY A 61 -10.36 4.42 -1.03
CA GLY A 61 -11.13 5.56 -1.51
C GLY A 61 -12.39 5.80 -0.69
N ASP A 62 -13.11 4.73 -0.33
CA ASP A 62 -14.32 4.82 0.49
C ASP A 62 -13.99 5.22 1.93
N GLN A 63 -12.91 4.68 2.52
CA GLN A 63 -12.44 5.10 3.84
C GLN A 63 -12.04 6.58 3.88
N LEU A 64 -11.30 7.07 2.87
CA LEU A 64 -10.92 8.48 2.79
C LEU A 64 -12.14 9.40 2.65
N LYS A 65 -13.09 9.03 1.80
CA LYS A 65 -14.35 9.78 1.61
C LYS A 65 -15.17 9.82 2.90
N SER A 66 -15.37 8.69 3.56
CA SER A 66 -16.17 8.60 4.80
C SER A 66 -15.57 9.42 5.93
N LYS A 67 -14.24 9.47 6.02
CA LYS A 67 -13.50 10.23 7.03
C LYS A 67 -13.25 11.70 6.64
N LYS A 68 -13.68 12.12 5.44
CA LYS A 68 -13.40 13.45 4.87
C LYS A 68 -11.90 13.78 4.92
N GLN A 69 -11.06 12.78 4.62
CA GLN A 69 -9.61 12.92 4.55
C GLN A 69 -9.14 12.94 3.11
N ASP A 70 -8.08 13.68 2.86
CA ASP A 70 -7.45 13.78 1.56
C ASP A 70 -6.01 13.25 1.59
N LEU A 71 -5.53 12.85 0.42
CA LEU A 71 -4.31 12.12 0.19
C LEU A 71 -3.39 12.83 -0.80
N SER A 72 -2.10 12.85 -0.49
CA SER A 72 -1.02 13.15 -1.45
C SER A 72 0.06 12.07 -1.41
N ILE A 73 0.79 11.90 -2.52
CA ILE A 73 1.74 10.79 -2.71
C ILE A 73 3.08 11.30 -3.18
N ALA A 74 4.17 10.85 -2.54
CA ALA A 74 5.54 11.03 -3.02
C ALA A 74 6.10 9.68 -3.50
N GLU A 75 6.38 9.57 -4.79
CA GLU A 75 6.88 8.34 -5.38
C GLU A 75 8.34 8.47 -5.83
N SER A 76 9.11 7.42 -5.59
CA SER A 76 10.44 7.27 -6.17
C SER A 76 10.48 5.99 -7.02
N CYS A 77 10.81 4.84 -6.45
CA CYS A 77 10.96 3.58 -7.19
C CYS A 77 9.67 3.06 -7.83
N THR A 78 8.50 3.52 -7.41
CA THR A 78 7.19 3.15 -7.99
C THR A 78 6.81 3.97 -9.23
N GLY A 79 7.47 5.12 -9.45
CA GLY A 79 7.43 5.87 -10.71
C GLY A 79 6.06 6.35 -11.18
N GLY A 80 5.10 6.57 -10.28
CA GLY A 80 3.72 6.98 -10.59
C GLY A 80 2.71 5.82 -10.52
N TYR A 81 3.15 4.60 -10.26
CA TYR A 81 2.26 3.43 -10.25
C TYR A 81 1.23 3.49 -9.11
N VAL A 82 1.61 3.98 -7.92
CA VAL A 82 0.65 4.17 -6.80
C VAL A 82 -0.41 5.20 -7.17
N SER A 83 -0.01 6.30 -7.77
CA SER A 83 -0.91 7.34 -8.25
C SER A 83 -1.87 6.81 -9.33
N ASN A 84 -1.36 5.99 -10.25
CA ASN A 84 -2.18 5.32 -11.26
C ASN A 84 -3.25 4.42 -10.62
N LEU A 85 -2.90 3.61 -9.61
CA LEU A 85 -3.85 2.76 -8.89
C LEU A 85 -4.97 3.59 -8.23
N ILE A 86 -4.62 4.72 -7.60
CA ILE A 86 -5.61 5.61 -6.98
C ILE A 86 -6.50 6.29 -8.03
N THR A 87 -5.90 6.78 -9.12
CA THR A 87 -6.65 7.53 -10.15
C THR A 87 -7.47 6.64 -11.08
N SER A 88 -7.20 5.34 -11.13
CA SER A 88 -8.04 4.38 -11.84
C SER A 88 -9.44 4.23 -11.24
N ILE A 89 -9.63 4.71 -9.99
CA ILE A 89 -10.92 4.63 -9.31
C ILE A 89 -11.77 5.88 -9.64
N PRO A 90 -12.95 5.72 -10.24
CA PRO A 90 -13.84 6.84 -10.51
C PRO A 90 -14.17 7.62 -9.23
N GLY A 91 -14.08 8.97 -9.31
CA GLY A 91 -14.34 9.86 -8.18
C GLY A 91 -13.15 10.03 -7.20
N SER A 92 -11.98 9.55 -7.54
CA SER A 92 -10.74 9.73 -6.74
C SER A 92 -10.38 11.20 -6.53
N SER A 93 -10.78 12.11 -7.41
CA SER A 93 -10.58 13.56 -7.25
C SER A 93 -11.22 14.17 -5.98
N LYS A 94 -12.15 13.45 -5.35
CA LYS A 94 -12.76 13.89 -4.08
C LYS A 94 -11.78 13.78 -2.89
N TYR A 95 -10.79 12.93 -2.97
CA TYR A 95 -9.83 12.69 -1.89
C TYR A 95 -8.36 12.75 -2.31
N PHE A 96 -8.02 12.51 -3.56
CA PHE A 96 -6.65 12.57 -4.06
C PHE A 96 -6.33 13.97 -4.59
N LYS A 97 -5.34 14.64 -3.98
CA LYS A 97 -4.92 16.01 -4.36
C LYS A 97 -3.79 16.02 -5.37
N GLY A 98 -3.02 14.95 -5.45
CA GLY A 98 -1.94 14.83 -6.41
C GLY A 98 -0.73 14.08 -5.88
N SER A 99 0.27 13.96 -6.73
CA SER A 99 1.52 13.29 -6.41
C SER A 99 2.73 14.02 -6.98
N LEU A 100 3.91 13.67 -6.42
CA LEU A 100 5.20 14.10 -6.93
C LEU A 100 6.09 12.88 -7.13
N ILE A 101 6.57 12.70 -8.35
CA ILE A 101 7.55 11.64 -8.65
C ILE A 101 8.94 12.23 -8.39
N ALA A 102 9.43 12.05 -7.15
CA ALA A 102 10.75 12.49 -6.70
C ALA A 102 11.80 11.42 -7.00
N TYR A 103 12.10 11.20 -8.28
CA TYR A 103 12.93 10.07 -8.73
C TYR A 103 14.40 10.24 -8.40
N SER A 104 14.97 11.44 -8.62
CA SER A 104 16.36 11.76 -8.30
C SER A 104 16.50 12.34 -6.87
N ASN A 105 17.71 12.30 -6.32
CA ASN A 105 18.00 12.97 -5.04
C ASN A 105 17.79 14.48 -5.12
N GLU A 106 18.14 15.08 -6.25
CA GLU A 106 17.93 16.51 -6.50
C GLU A 106 16.45 16.88 -6.38
N ILE A 107 15.54 16.12 -6.99
CA ILE A 107 14.10 16.38 -6.89
C ILE A 107 13.57 16.12 -5.49
N LYS A 108 14.09 15.10 -4.78
CA LYS A 108 13.75 14.90 -3.36
C LYS A 108 14.07 16.12 -2.51
N ILE A 109 15.22 16.75 -2.76
CA ILE A 109 15.67 17.94 -2.03
C ILE A 109 14.89 19.18 -2.48
N LYS A 110 14.96 19.53 -3.77
CA LYS A 110 14.43 20.80 -4.28
C LYS A 110 12.91 20.87 -4.26
N GLU A 111 12.25 19.81 -4.73
CA GLU A 111 10.81 19.85 -4.93
C GLU A 111 10.04 19.29 -3.74
N LEU A 112 10.57 18.28 -3.08
CA LEU A 112 9.90 17.64 -1.95
C LEU A 112 10.42 18.14 -0.58
N GLY A 113 11.55 18.86 -0.55
CA GLY A 113 12.10 19.44 0.67
C GLY A 113 12.69 18.42 1.65
N VAL A 114 13.15 17.27 1.14
CA VAL A 114 13.93 16.33 1.96
C VAL A 114 15.26 16.99 2.31
N SER A 115 15.70 16.92 3.57
CA SER A 115 16.98 17.51 3.97
C SER A 115 18.15 16.88 3.21
N PRO A 116 19.08 17.70 2.66
CA PRO A 116 20.33 17.17 2.12
C PRO A 116 21.08 16.29 3.12
N ASP A 117 21.08 16.66 4.41
CA ASP A 117 21.72 15.89 5.47
C ASP A 117 21.07 14.53 5.66
N THR A 118 19.73 14.43 5.56
CA THR A 118 19.04 13.13 5.60
C THR A 118 19.53 12.23 4.47
N ILE A 119 19.66 12.75 3.25
CA ILE A 119 20.12 11.96 2.11
C ILE A 119 21.61 11.62 2.23
N ASN A 120 22.46 12.53 2.69
CA ASN A 120 23.90 12.32 2.82
C ASN A 120 24.21 11.28 3.92
N ASN A 121 23.51 11.34 5.05
CA ASN A 121 23.79 10.47 6.20
C ASN A 121 23.15 9.08 6.06
N PHE A 122 21.94 8.99 5.51
CA PHE A 122 21.14 7.75 5.48
C PHE A 122 20.93 7.19 4.07
N GLY A 123 21.16 8.01 3.05
CA GLY A 123 20.91 7.68 1.63
C GLY A 123 19.45 7.81 1.25
N ALA A 124 19.21 7.84 -0.07
CA ALA A 124 17.86 7.97 -0.64
C ALA A 124 16.91 6.82 -0.28
N VAL A 125 17.46 5.62 -0.04
CA VAL A 125 16.71 4.42 0.34
C VAL A 125 16.94 4.15 1.83
N SER A 126 16.17 4.85 2.66
CA SER A 126 16.24 4.74 4.12
C SER A 126 14.90 5.05 4.76
N LYS A 127 14.77 4.68 6.03
CA LYS A 127 13.62 5.03 6.87
C LYS A 127 13.45 6.55 6.92
N GLU A 128 14.51 7.24 7.22
CA GLU A 128 14.56 8.69 7.44
C GLU A 128 14.10 9.43 6.18
N THR A 129 14.65 9.05 5.03
CA THR A 129 14.29 9.69 3.74
C THR A 129 12.82 9.44 3.38
N VAL A 130 12.29 8.23 3.54
CA VAL A 130 10.90 7.96 3.15
C VAL A 130 9.89 8.59 4.10
N GLU A 131 10.23 8.71 5.39
CA GLU A 131 9.40 9.41 6.39
C GLU A 131 9.37 10.92 6.11
N ASP A 132 10.51 11.53 5.78
CA ASP A 132 10.57 12.92 5.33
C ASP A 132 9.75 13.12 4.05
N MET A 133 9.87 12.22 3.07
CA MET A 133 9.08 12.28 1.83
C MET A 133 7.57 12.27 2.13
N ALA A 134 7.09 11.36 2.98
CA ALA A 134 5.67 11.25 3.32
C ALA A 134 5.17 12.50 4.08
N LYS A 135 5.93 12.99 5.05
CA LYS A 135 5.62 14.21 5.80
C LYS A 135 5.58 15.43 4.90
N ASN A 136 6.60 15.58 4.07
CA ASN A 136 6.78 16.80 3.25
C ASN A 136 5.76 16.87 2.10
N ILE A 137 5.39 15.75 1.46
CA ILE A 137 4.32 15.78 0.45
C ILE A 137 2.98 16.16 1.09
N ARG A 138 2.68 15.66 2.30
CA ARG A 138 1.50 16.04 3.05
C ARG A 138 1.45 17.55 3.32
N LEU A 139 2.56 18.12 3.79
CA LEU A 139 2.67 19.56 4.08
C LEU A 139 2.60 20.41 2.81
N LYS A 140 3.31 20.00 1.75
CA LYS A 140 3.35 20.71 0.47
C LYS A 140 1.96 20.81 -0.19
N PHE A 141 1.18 19.73 -0.17
CA PHE A 141 -0.17 19.68 -0.74
C PHE A 141 -1.27 20.05 0.26
N LYS A 142 -0.89 20.32 1.52
CA LYS A 142 -1.81 20.64 2.63
C LYS A 142 -2.91 19.58 2.82
N THR A 143 -2.52 18.29 2.67
CA THR A 143 -3.44 17.15 2.81
C THR A 143 -3.47 16.63 4.24
N SER A 144 -4.51 15.86 4.55
CA SER A 144 -4.64 15.13 5.82
C SER A 144 -3.58 14.04 5.93
N ILE A 145 -3.26 13.40 4.80
CA ILE A 145 -2.39 12.24 4.74
C ILE A 145 -1.38 12.40 3.59
N GLY A 146 -0.13 12.07 3.87
CA GLY A 146 0.92 11.86 2.89
C GLY A 146 1.46 10.44 2.96
N ILE A 147 1.66 9.81 1.82
CA ILE A 147 2.34 8.50 1.72
C ILE A 147 3.52 8.59 0.77
N ALA A 148 4.54 7.74 1.00
CA ALA A 148 5.73 7.76 0.15
C ALA A 148 6.35 6.39 -0.06
N SER A 149 7.08 6.24 -1.17
CA SER A 149 7.91 5.08 -1.49
C SER A 149 9.31 5.51 -1.91
N SER A 150 10.34 4.81 -1.42
CA SER A 150 11.72 4.94 -1.91
C SER A 150 12.42 3.59 -1.85
N GLY A 151 13.17 3.21 -2.91
CA GLY A 151 13.78 1.89 -2.93
C GLY A 151 14.62 1.60 -4.16
N VAL A 152 15.27 0.44 -4.13
CA VAL A 152 16.02 -0.14 -5.25
C VAL A 152 15.14 -1.16 -5.96
N ALA A 153 14.47 -0.74 -7.01
CA ALA A 153 13.58 -1.62 -7.77
C ALA A 153 14.34 -2.67 -8.61
N GLY A 154 15.59 -2.41 -8.98
CA GLY A 154 16.42 -3.28 -9.81
C GLY A 154 16.30 -3.00 -11.33
N PRO A 155 16.98 -3.81 -12.20
CA PRO A 155 17.88 -4.89 -11.84
C PRO A 155 19.24 -4.42 -11.27
N GLY A 156 19.60 -3.14 -11.49
CA GLY A 156 20.84 -2.53 -10.98
C GLY A 156 20.59 -1.62 -9.77
N GLY A 157 21.66 -0.97 -9.28
CA GLY A 157 21.61 0.03 -8.21
C GLY A 157 21.59 -0.53 -6.79
N GLY A 158 21.64 -1.86 -6.63
CA GLY A 158 21.79 -2.49 -5.32
C GLY A 158 23.21 -2.42 -4.78
N THR A 159 23.33 -2.37 -3.44
CA THR A 159 24.59 -2.51 -2.72
C THR A 159 24.49 -3.70 -1.75
N LYS A 160 25.61 -4.08 -1.10
CA LYS A 160 25.60 -5.14 -0.09
C LYS A 160 24.62 -4.85 1.05
N ASP A 161 24.53 -3.60 1.50
CA ASP A 161 23.66 -3.18 2.60
C ASP A 161 22.22 -2.88 2.17
N LYS A 162 22.04 -2.53 0.90
CA LYS A 162 20.73 -2.22 0.30
C LYS A 162 20.61 -2.96 -1.04
N PRO A 163 20.45 -4.28 -1.03
CA PRO A 163 20.31 -5.07 -2.27
C PRO A 163 19.07 -4.68 -3.07
N VAL A 164 19.03 -5.11 -4.33
CA VAL A 164 17.82 -5.01 -5.17
C VAL A 164 16.61 -5.57 -4.41
N GLY A 165 15.47 -4.92 -4.51
CA GLY A 165 14.27 -5.25 -3.75
C GLY A 165 14.18 -4.60 -2.36
N THR A 166 15.24 -3.86 -1.91
CA THR A 166 15.14 -3.05 -0.70
C THR A 166 14.28 -1.82 -0.97
N VAL A 167 13.10 -1.78 -0.34
CA VAL A 167 12.15 -0.66 -0.48
C VAL A 167 11.67 -0.23 0.90
N TRP A 168 11.53 1.07 1.08
CA TRP A 168 10.87 1.69 2.21
C TRP A 168 9.56 2.33 1.76
N VAL A 169 8.51 2.14 2.54
CA VAL A 169 7.21 2.78 2.36
C VAL A 169 6.83 3.51 3.64
N ALA A 170 6.17 4.67 3.54
CA ALA A 170 5.81 5.48 4.69
C ALA A 170 4.40 6.08 4.57
N TYR A 171 3.80 6.28 5.73
CA TYR A 171 2.56 7.00 5.97
C TYR A 171 2.81 8.14 6.95
N SER A 172 2.20 9.30 6.72
CA SER A 172 2.26 10.44 7.63
C SER A 172 0.91 11.15 7.70
N ASP A 173 0.42 11.40 8.92
CA ASP A 173 -0.70 12.29 9.21
C ASP A 173 -0.28 13.39 10.22
N LYS A 174 -1.25 14.07 10.84
CA LYS A 174 -0.96 15.11 11.85
C LYS A 174 -0.40 14.55 13.15
N LYS A 175 -0.63 13.28 13.46
CA LYS A 175 -0.29 12.65 14.75
C LYS A 175 0.95 11.78 14.66
N ILE A 176 1.09 11.03 13.58
CA ILE A 176 2.16 10.02 13.43
C ILE A 176 2.79 10.05 12.06
N THR A 177 4.04 9.61 12.01
CA THR A 177 4.72 9.17 10.80
C THR A 177 5.26 7.77 11.06
N VAL A 178 4.92 6.81 10.21
CA VAL A 178 5.34 5.41 10.34
C VAL A 178 5.84 4.89 9.00
N SER A 179 6.81 4.01 9.05
CA SER A 179 7.40 3.40 7.86
C SER A 179 7.58 1.89 8.01
N LYS A 180 7.75 1.22 6.88
CA LYS A 180 7.99 -0.21 6.80
C LYS A 180 9.07 -0.49 5.76
N LYS A 181 10.09 -1.27 6.15
CA LYS A 181 11.07 -1.84 5.23
C LYS A 181 10.50 -3.08 4.57
N LEU A 182 10.70 -3.20 3.27
CA LEU A 182 10.35 -4.35 2.46
C LEU A 182 11.64 -4.93 1.88
N ASN A 183 11.77 -6.25 1.91
CA ASN A 183 12.79 -6.99 1.20
C ASN A 183 12.06 -7.81 0.13
N LEU A 184 12.09 -7.34 -1.09
CA LEU A 184 11.30 -7.88 -2.19
C LEU A 184 12.13 -8.85 -3.05
N THR A 185 11.93 -8.82 -4.35
CA THR A 185 12.56 -9.72 -5.31
C THR A 185 13.69 -9.03 -6.09
N GLU A 186 14.29 -9.74 -7.05
CA GLU A 186 15.24 -9.14 -7.99
C GLU A 186 14.55 -8.57 -9.25
N ARG A 187 13.24 -8.79 -9.40
CA ARG A 187 12.45 -8.39 -10.55
C ARG A 187 11.83 -7.01 -10.36
N ARG A 188 12.26 -6.06 -11.19
CA ARG A 188 11.82 -4.66 -11.17
C ARG A 188 10.30 -4.49 -11.29
N ASP A 189 9.68 -5.16 -12.25
CA ASP A 189 8.24 -5.12 -12.49
C ASP A 189 7.45 -5.58 -11.26
N VAL A 190 7.86 -6.68 -10.66
CA VAL A 190 7.27 -7.24 -9.43
C VAL A 190 7.49 -6.31 -8.25
N ASN A 191 8.70 -5.74 -8.12
CA ASN A 191 9.03 -4.84 -7.01
C ASN A 191 8.20 -3.55 -7.04
N ILE A 192 7.92 -3.00 -8.22
CA ILE A 192 7.03 -1.83 -8.37
C ILE A 192 5.62 -2.17 -7.88
N ILE A 193 5.06 -3.29 -8.30
CA ILE A 193 3.71 -3.72 -7.91
C ILE A 193 3.64 -4.00 -6.40
N LEU A 194 4.58 -4.79 -5.87
CA LEU A 194 4.61 -5.15 -4.45
C LEU A 194 4.82 -3.94 -3.54
N SER A 195 5.69 -3.00 -3.93
CA SER A 195 5.89 -1.75 -3.20
C SER A 195 4.61 -0.94 -3.12
N SER A 196 3.90 -0.83 -4.23
CA SER A 196 2.65 -0.07 -4.34
C SER A 196 1.54 -0.69 -3.49
N ILE A 197 1.34 -2.00 -3.58
CA ILE A 197 0.35 -2.72 -2.76
C ILE A 197 0.68 -2.60 -1.27
N ASN A 198 1.96 -2.75 -0.88
CA ASN A 198 2.36 -2.61 0.52
C ASN A 198 2.17 -1.17 1.04
N LEU A 199 2.44 -0.15 0.21
CA LEU A 199 2.20 1.24 0.56
C LEU A 199 0.70 1.53 0.75
N LEU A 200 -0.15 1.07 -0.16
CA LEU A 200 -1.60 1.18 -0.03
C LEU A 200 -2.14 0.40 1.18
N ASN A 201 -1.60 -0.78 1.46
CA ASN A 201 -1.99 -1.52 2.65
C ASN A 201 -1.54 -0.83 3.96
N LEU A 202 -0.36 -0.19 3.97
CA LEU A 202 0.07 0.63 5.10
C LEU A 202 -0.90 1.81 5.33
N LEU A 203 -1.34 2.47 4.27
CA LEU A 203 -2.38 3.50 4.33
C LEU A 203 -3.68 2.94 4.92
N ARG A 204 -4.21 1.83 4.38
CA ARG A 204 -5.45 1.18 4.84
C ARG A 204 -5.42 0.86 6.35
N ILE A 205 -4.32 0.27 6.81
CA ILE A 205 -4.18 -0.12 8.23
C ILE A 205 -4.22 1.11 9.14
N ASN A 206 -3.58 2.21 8.74
CA ASN A 206 -3.56 3.42 9.56
C ASN A 206 -4.88 4.21 9.45
N LEU A 207 -5.60 4.13 8.34
CA LEU A 207 -6.97 4.65 8.24
C LEU A 207 -7.96 3.93 9.17
N LYS A 208 -7.79 2.62 9.42
CA LYS A 208 -8.67 1.87 10.35
C LYS A 208 -8.49 2.25 11.82
N LYS A 209 -7.31 2.74 12.22
CA LYS A 209 -6.95 3.02 13.63
C LYS A 209 -7.62 4.27 14.21
N TYR A 210 -8.12 5.16 13.40
CA TYR A 210 -8.72 6.44 13.76
C TYR A 210 -10.05 6.61 13.02
#